data_d5238208b99c3aa3721dcab98d373193
#
_entry.id   d5238208b99c3aa3721dcab98d373193
#
_cell.length_a   1.000
_cell.length_b   1.000
_cell.length_c   1.000
_cell.angle_alpha   90.00
_cell.angle_beta   90.00
_cell.angle_gamma   90.00
#
_symmetry.space_group_name_H-M   'P 1'
#
loop_
_entity.id
_entity.type
_entity.pdbx_description
1 polymer ?
#
loop_
_entity_poly.entity_id
_entity_poly.type
_entity_poly.pdbx_seq_one_letter_code
_entity_poly.pdbx_strand_id
1 'polypeptide(L)'
;MLTASQLRAARSLAGIDQRQLAELAELSVPTIQRMEASDGVIRGNVDSLMKIIQALESAGVELIAEGAASHSGGRGVRLKTQPAPRDRSDQNPNSRSKR
;
A
#
# COMPACT_ATOMS: atom_id res chain seq x y z
N MET A 1 -2.89 -9.42 -2.88
CA MET A 1 -2.70 -8.43 -3.96
C MET A 1 -2.27 -7.12 -3.35
N LEU A 2 -1.42 -6.41 -4.05
CA LEU A 2 -0.92 -5.12 -3.57
C LEU A 2 -1.91 -4.01 -3.93
N THR A 3 -2.27 -3.20 -2.95
CA THR A 3 -3.12 -2.05 -3.20
C THR A 3 -2.28 -0.79 -3.26
N ALA A 4 -2.85 0.26 -3.88
CA ALA A 4 -2.17 1.55 -3.93
C ALA A 4 -1.91 2.10 -2.54
N SER A 5 -2.85 1.91 -1.61
CA SER A 5 -2.66 2.34 -0.23
C SER A 5 -1.52 1.61 0.45
N GLN A 6 -1.42 0.30 0.22
CA GLN A 6 -0.31 -0.47 0.76
C GLN A 6 1.02 0.02 0.21
N LEU A 7 1.05 0.32 -1.08
CA LEU A 7 2.29 0.80 -1.70
C LEU A 7 2.72 2.13 -1.09
N ARG A 8 1.78 3.08 -0.97
CA ARG A 8 2.10 4.36 -0.36
C ARG A 8 2.55 4.21 1.08
N ALA A 9 1.85 3.36 1.84
CA ALA A 9 2.19 3.12 3.25
C ALA A 9 3.55 2.44 3.39
N ALA A 10 3.82 1.46 2.53
CA ALA A 10 5.09 0.76 2.56
C ALA A 10 6.25 1.70 2.24
N ARG A 11 6.07 2.54 1.25
CA ARG A 11 7.08 3.52 0.90
C ARG A 11 7.32 4.49 2.07
N SER A 12 6.24 4.93 2.71
CA SER A 12 6.35 5.82 3.85
C SER A 12 7.06 5.14 5.01
N LEU A 13 6.74 3.90 5.30
CA LEU A 13 7.41 3.14 6.35
C LEU A 13 8.90 2.97 6.06
N ALA A 14 9.24 2.75 4.80
CA ALA A 14 10.62 2.61 4.41
C ALA A 14 11.38 3.93 4.43
N GLY A 15 10.67 5.04 4.48
CA GLY A 15 11.31 6.35 4.49
C GLY A 15 11.89 6.74 3.15
N ILE A 16 11.33 6.23 2.06
CA ILE A 16 11.83 6.54 0.72
C ILE A 16 10.75 7.27 -0.08
N ASP A 17 11.19 8.06 -1.04
CA ASP A 17 10.27 8.76 -1.92
C ASP A 17 10.03 7.94 -3.19
N GLN A 18 9.17 8.47 -4.07
CA GLN A 18 8.81 7.77 -5.29
C GLN A 18 10.01 7.55 -6.20
N ARG A 19 10.92 8.52 -6.23
CA ARG A 19 12.10 8.41 -7.07
C ARG A 19 13.02 7.30 -6.58
N GLN A 20 13.22 7.24 -5.26
CA GLN A 20 14.06 6.20 -4.68
C GLN A 20 13.46 4.82 -4.92
N LEU A 21 12.15 4.71 -4.77
CA LEU A 21 11.49 3.43 -5.05
C LEU A 21 11.64 3.05 -6.51
N ALA A 22 11.48 4.03 -7.41
CA ALA A 22 11.65 3.76 -8.84
C ALA A 22 13.03 3.22 -9.15
N GLU A 23 14.05 3.81 -8.53
CA GLU A 23 15.43 3.35 -8.73
C GLU A 23 15.60 1.93 -8.21
N LEU A 24 15.12 1.64 -7.01
CA LEU A 24 15.25 0.32 -6.43
C LEU A 24 14.51 -0.73 -7.24
N ALA A 25 13.35 -0.39 -7.77
CA ALA A 25 12.53 -1.32 -8.53
C ALA A 25 12.89 -1.35 -10.00
N GLU A 26 13.79 -0.48 -10.44
CA GLU A 26 14.16 -0.37 -11.85
C GLU A 26 12.97 -0.05 -12.73
N LEU A 27 12.14 0.87 -12.24
CA LEU A 27 10.95 1.35 -12.94
C LEU A 27 11.04 2.87 -13.05
N SER A 28 10.20 3.44 -13.90
CA SER A 28 10.18 4.90 -14.04
C SER A 28 9.31 5.53 -12.95
N VAL A 29 9.61 6.78 -12.63
CA VAL A 29 8.80 7.52 -11.67
C VAL A 29 7.34 7.63 -12.12
N PRO A 30 7.05 7.94 -13.39
CA PRO A 30 5.64 7.94 -13.83
C PRO A 30 4.92 6.61 -13.60
N THR A 31 5.61 5.49 -13.72
CA THR A 31 5.02 4.19 -13.44
C THR A 31 4.64 4.09 -11.96
N ILE A 32 5.54 4.50 -11.06
CA ILE A 32 5.25 4.50 -9.63
C ILE A 32 4.08 5.42 -9.33
N GLN A 33 4.07 6.61 -9.92
CA GLN A 33 2.99 7.57 -9.70
C GLN A 33 1.64 7.01 -10.13
N ARG A 34 1.61 6.35 -11.28
CA ARG A 34 0.39 5.74 -11.79
C ARG A 34 -0.11 4.65 -10.85
N MET A 35 0.81 3.82 -10.36
CA MET A 35 0.46 2.76 -9.43
C MET A 35 -0.11 3.31 -8.13
N GLU A 36 0.51 4.37 -7.60
CA GLU A 36 0.06 4.95 -6.33
C GLU A 36 -1.23 5.73 -6.48
N ALA A 37 -1.58 6.12 -7.68
CA ALA A 37 -2.82 6.85 -7.94
C ALA A 37 -4.00 5.92 -8.24
N SER A 38 -3.76 4.61 -8.31
CA SER A 38 -4.82 3.64 -8.60
C SER A 38 -5.82 3.58 -7.46
N ASP A 39 -7.04 3.21 -7.82
CA ASP A 39 -8.07 2.91 -6.83
C ASP A 39 -7.99 1.44 -6.47
N GLY A 40 -7.74 1.16 -5.19
CA GLY A 40 -7.74 -0.22 -4.72
C GLY A 40 -6.52 -1.00 -5.20
N VAL A 41 -6.76 -2.17 -5.75
CA VAL A 41 -5.70 -3.07 -6.17
C VAL A 41 -4.97 -2.49 -7.38
N ILE A 42 -3.66 -2.50 -7.32
CA ILE A 42 -2.83 -1.98 -8.39
C ILE A 42 -2.91 -2.90 -9.59
N ARG A 43 -3.17 -2.31 -10.74
CA ARG A 43 -3.19 -3.03 -12.01
C ARG A 43 -1.90 -2.72 -12.74
N GLY A 44 -1.28 -3.77 -13.25
CA GLY A 44 -0.05 -3.65 -13.99
C GLY A 44 0.40 -5.03 -14.35
N ASN A 45 1.50 -5.15 -15.09
CA ASN A 45 1.99 -6.48 -15.38
C ASN A 45 2.66 -7.06 -14.13
N VAL A 46 2.71 -8.38 -14.11
CA VAL A 46 3.23 -9.11 -12.96
C VAL A 46 4.69 -8.76 -12.70
N ASP A 47 5.43 -8.56 -13.77
CA ASP A 47 6.85 -8.26 -13.66
C ASP A 47 7.09 -6.96 -12.88
N SER A 48 6.34 -5.92 -13.22
CA SER A 48 6.45 -4.64 -12.52
C SER A 48 6.06 -4.76 -11.06
N LEU A 49 4.99 -5.50 -10.78
CA LEU A 49 4.54 -5.71 -9.41
C LEU A 49 5.59 -6.46 -8.59
N MET A 50 6.20 -7.48 -9.18
CA MET A 50 7.24 -8.23 -8.49
C MET A 50 8.46 -7.35 -8.20
N LYS A 51 8.82 -6.48 -9.14
CA LYS A 51 9.93 -5.56 -8.92
C LYS A 51 9.65 -4.63 -7.75
N ILE A 52 8.44 -4.14 -7.64
CA ILE A 52 8.03 -3.28 -6.53
C ILE A 52 8.14 -4.04 -5.21
N ILE A 53 7.60 -5.25 -5.16
CA ILE A 53 7.59 -6.04 -3.94
C ILE A 53 9.02 -6.34 -3.49
N GLN A 54 9.87 -6.74 -4.43
CA GLN A 54 11.25 -7.03 -4.11
C GLN A 54 12.01 -5.80 -3.65
N ALA A 55 11.73 -4.65 -4.26
CA ALA A 55 12.37 -3.41 -3.86
C ALA A 55 12.00 -3.03 -2.43
N LEU A 56 10.72 -3.16 -2.09
CA LEU A 56 10.26 -2.86 -0.74
C LEU A 56 10.83 -3.83 0.28
N GLU A 57 10.91 -5.11 -0.08
CA GLU A 57 11.50 -6.10 0.82
C GLU A 57 12.97 -5.79 1.07
N SER A 58 13.70 -5.39 0.04
CA SER A 58 15.10 -5.03 0.22
C SER A 58 15.25 -3.76 1.04
N ALA A 59 14.23 -2.91 1.06
CA ALA A 59 14.21 -1.72 1.90
C ALA A 59 13.73 -2.01 3.32
N GLY A 60 13.42 -3.27 3.64
CA GLY A 60 13.06 -3.68 4.98
C GLY A 60 11.57 -3.68 5.28
N VAL A 61 10.72 -3.62 4.26
CA VAL A 61 9.28 -3.59 4.46
C VAL A 61 8.66 -4.90 4.04
N GLU A 62 7.95 -5.51 4.96
CA GLU A 62 7.21 -6.73 4.69
C GLU A 62 5.79 -6.38 4.26
N LEU A 63 5.36 -6.92 3.11
CA LEU A 63 3.98 -6.75 2.65
C LEU A 63 3.18 -7.94 3.13
N ILE A 64 2.13 -7.65 3.90
CA ILE A 64 1.35 -8.70 4.55
C ILE A 64 0.00 -8.81 3.84
N ALA A 65 -0.28 -9.99 3.31
CA ALA A 65 -1.56 -10.23 2.65
C ALA A 65 -2.69 -10.23 3.67
N GLU A 66 -3.89 -10.01 3.18
CA GLU A 66 -5.06 -10.03 4.05
C GLU A 66 -5.15 -11.37 4.77
N GLY A 67 -5.35 -11.31 6.07
CA GLY A 67 -5.45 -12.52 6.89
C GLY A 67 -4.14 -13.17 7.25
N ALA A 68 -3.04 -12.73 6.68
CA ALA A 68 -1.74 -13.34 6.95
C ALA A 68 -1.12 -12.76 8.22
N ALA A 69 -0.24 -13.54 8.83
CA ALA A 69 0.53 -13.09 9.99
C ALA A 69 1.85 -12.48 9.53
N SER A 70 2.34 -11.52 10.30
CA SER A 70 3.68 -11.01 10.09
C SER A 70 4.66 -11.93 10.81
N HIS A 71 5.74 -12.26 10.16
CA HIS A 71 6.73 -13.17 10.71
C HIS A 71 8.03 -12.49 11.07
N SER A 72 8.24 -11.28 10.59
CA SER A 72 9.56 -10.64 10.74
C SER A 72 9.69 -9.82 12.00
N GLY A 73 8.60 -9.47 12.66
CA GLY A 73 8.63 -8.53 13.77
C GLY A 73 8.85 -7.12 13.26
N GLY A 74 9.29 -6.23 14.11
CA GLY A 74 9.49 -4.85 13.72
C GLY A 74 8.19 -4.05 13.75
N ARG A 75 8.28 -2.79 13.41
CA ARG A 75 7.13 -1.89 13.46
C ARG A 75 6.36 -1.91 12.16
N GLY A 76 5.06 -1.88 12.28
CA GLY A 76 4.21 -1.81 11.10
C GLY A 76 2.80 -1.48 11.49
N VAL A 77 1.97 -1.27 10.51
CA VAL A 77 0.54 -1.02 10.71
C VAL A 77 -0.24 -1.80 9.66
N ARG A 78 -1.49 -2.09 10.00
CA ARG A 78 -2.36 -2.87 9.14
C ARG A 78 -3.79 -2.43 9.39
N LEU A 79 -4.56 -2.32 8.33
CA LEU A 79 -6.00 -2.16 8.50
C LEU A 79 -6.58 -3.47 9.01
N LYS A 80 -7.40 -3.39 10.03
CA LYS A 80 -8.01 -4.58 10.61
C LYS A 80 -9.00 -5.23 9.64
N THR A 81 -9.75 -4.38 8.95
CA THR A 81 -10.69 -4.85 7.93
C THR A 81 -10.62 -3.93 6.74
N GLN A 82 -11.02 -4.44 5.58
CA GLN A 82 -11.13 -3.62 4.40
C GLN A 82 -12.26 -2.63 4.60
N PRO A 83 -12.01 -1.32 4.53
CA PRO A 83 -13.08 -0.35 4.68
C PRO A 83 -14.07 -0.47 3.54
N ALA A 84 -15.36 -0.38 3.89
CA ALA A 84 -16.39 -0.33 2.87
C ALA A 84 -16.28 0.98 2.09
N PRO A 85 -16.78 1.03 0.85
CA PRO A 85 -16.83 2.28 0.13
C PRO A 85 -17.60 3.30 0.95
N ARG A 86 -17.05 4.50 1.00
CA ARG A 86 -17.65 5.50 1.84
C ARG A 86 -18.89 6.08 1.21
N ASP A 87 -19.95 6.05 1.98
CA ASP A 87 -21.16 6.82 1.70
C ASP A 87 -21.03 8.11 2.48
N ARG A 88 -21.25 9.22 1.83
CA ARG A 88 -21.15 10.51 2.48
C ARG A 88 -22.05 10.63 3.70
N SER A 89 -23.21 10.03 3.65
CA SER A 89 -24.11 10.06 4.79
C SER A 89 -23.53 9.33 5.98
N ASP A 90 -22.70 8.34 5.74
CA ASP A 90 -22.08 7.58 6.81
C ASP A 90 -20.93 8.34 7.44
N GLN A 91 -20.51 9.41 6.82
CA GLN A 91 -19.47 10.23 7.38
C GLN A 91 -19.95 11.07 8.55
N ASN A 92 -21.24 11.15 8.72
CA ASN A 92 -21.78 11.92 9.81
C ASN A 92 -21.44 11.23 11.12
N PRO A 93 -20.61 11.84 11.93
CA PRO A 93 -20.17 11.18 13.17
C PRO A 93 -21.27 11.02 14.18
N ASN A 94 -22.36 11.72 13.99
CA ASN A 94 -23.47 11.64 14.90
C ASN A 94 -24.39 10.50 14.61
N SER A 95 -24.22 9.97 13.51
CA SER A 95 -24.98 8.79 13.20
C SER A 95 -24.40 7.67 13.99
N ARG A 96 -23.95 8.17 14.66
CA ARG A 96 -23.49 7.64 15.13
C ARG A 96 -23.41 7.41 16.10
N SER A 97 -23.67 8.12 15.94
CA SER A 97 -23.65 8.09 16.46
C SER A 97 -23.99 7.68 17.14
N LYS A 98 -24.37 7.57 16.99
CA LYS A 98 -24.74 7.31 17.26
C LYS A 98 -24.53 6.60 17.75
N ARG A 99 -24.53 6.66 17.74
CA ARG A 99 -24.38 6.23 17.73
C ARG A 99 -24.12 5.69 18.27
#